data_9beff169bf227ba0c1d96dfb95f62d3c
#
_entry.id   9beff169bf227ba0c1d96dfb95f62d3c
#
_cell.length_a   1.000
_cell.length_b   1.000
_cell.length_c   1.000
_cell.angle_alpha   90.00
_cell.angle_beta   90.00
_cell.angle_gamma   90.00
#
_symmetry.space_group_name_H-M   'P 1'
#
loop_
_entity.id
_entity.type
_entity.pdbx_description
1 polymer ?
#
loop_
_entity_poly.entity_id
_entity_poly.type
_entity_poly.pdbx_seq_one_letter_code
_entity_poly.pdbx_strand_id
1 'polypeptide(L)'
;ETEPVLELPLDPRYNQTGDVWHVFVEGIDPGTEYGFRADREPNPSPATLRFDRSRILVDPYAKSVVGLERWGEVAAEKGRLERLRSRVVDEEFDWGHEHPLAVPLADSVIYEMHVRGFTRHPSSAVAHPGTFRGVVEKIPYLKRLGVTAIELMPVTEFEECDNPRANLLTGGPLRNCWGYQPVSVFAPKA
;
A
#
# COMPACT_ATOMS: atom_id res chain seq x y z
N GLU A 1 -22.35 -1.27 -5.19
CA GLU A 1 -21.40 -2.16 -5.91
C GLU A 1 -21.50 -1.82 -7.37
N THR A 2 -20.42 -1.36 -7.97
CA THR A 2 -20.31 -1.24 -9.42
C THR A 2 -20.05 -2.63 -9.98
N GLU A 3 -20.90 -3.09 -10.90
CA GLU A 3 -20.64 -4.32 -11.62
C GLU A 3 -19.33 -4.22 -12.42
N PRO A 4 -18.56 -5.30 -12.51
CA PRO A 4 -17.33 -5.28 -13.29
C PRO A 4 -17.67 -5.08 -14.78
N VAL A 5 -16.85 -4.25 -15.45
CA VAL A 5 -16.98 -4.04 -16.90
C VAL A 5 -16.55 -5.29 -17.67
N LEU A 6 -15.62 -6.06 -17.12
CA LEU A 6 -15.09 -7.30 -17.68
C LEU A 6 -14.77 -8.28 -16.56
N GLU A 7 -15.16 -9.53 -16.72
CA GLU A 7 -14.76 -10.63 -15.85
C GLU A 7 -14.11 -11.72 -16.72
N LEU A 8 -12.86 -12.07 -16.40
CA LEU A 8 -12.08 -13.05 -17.14
C LEU A 8 -11.92 -14.31 -16.28
N PRO A 9 -12.46 -15.46 -16.71
CA PRO A 9 -12.21 -16.73 -16.02
C PRO A 9 -10.76 -17.17 -16.25
N LEU A 10 -10.08 -17.56 -15.18
CA LEU A 10 -8.73 -18.09 -15.24
C LEU A 10 -8.77 -19.63 -15.30
N ASP A 11 -8.11 -20.20 -16.32
CA ASP A 11 -7.96 -21.65 -16.48
C ASP A 11 -6.57 -22.07 -15.95
N PRO A 12 -6.49 -23.02 -15.00
CA PRO A 12 -5.22 -23.43 -14.40
C PRO A 12 -4.21 -23.97 -15.42
N ARG A 13 -4.64 -24.44 -16.58
CA ARG A 13 -3.75 -24.93 -17.63
C ARG A 13 -2.95 -23.82 -18.32
N TYR A 14 -3.46 -22.59 -18.31
CA TYR A 14 -2.90 -21.43 -19.03
C TYR A 14 -2.55 -20.27 -18.12
N ASN A 15 -3.26 -20.15 -17.00
CA ASN A 15 -3.17 -19.00 -16.12
C ASN A 15 -2.56 -19.32 -14.75
N GLN A 16 -1.89 -20.49 -14.62
CA GLN A 16 -1.23 -20.88 -13.38
C GLN A 16 0.16 -21.41 -13.63
N THR A 17 1.12 -20.93 -12.84
CA THR A 17 2.49 -21.47 -12.80
C THR A 17 2.85 -21.73 -11.34
N GLY A 18 2.96 -22.99 -10.96
CA GLY A 18 3.08 -23.39 -9.56
C GLY A 18 1.84 -22.91 -8.78
N ASP A 19 2.05 -22.13 -7.72
CA ASP A 19 0.98 -21.57 -6.89
C ASP A 19 0.55 -20.15 -7.31
N VAL A 20 1.13 -19.61 -8.39
CA VAL A 20 0.88 -18.25 -8.86
C VAL A 20 -0.12 -18.26 -10.02
N TRP A 21 -1.24 -17.55 -9.84
CA TRP A 21 -2.20 -17.27 -10.89
C TRP A 21 -1.84 -15.98 -11.60
N HIS A 22 -1.92 -15.99 -12.95
CA HIS A 22 -1.55 -14.84 -13.77
C HIS A 22 -2.37 -14.76 -15.04
N VAL A 23 -2.52 -13.56 -15.57
CA VAL A 23 -3.13 -13.27 -16.86
C VAL A 23 -2.46 -12.03 -17.45
N PHE A 24 -2.23 -12.05 -18.75
CA PHE A 24 -1.82 -10.86 -19.49
C PHE A 24 -3.05 -10.30 -20.23
N VAL A 25 -3.34 -9.03 -20.01
CA VAL A 25 -4.48 -8.34 -20.61
C VAL A 25 -3.97 -7.12 -21.36
N GLU A 26 -4.19 -7.09 -22.67
CA GLU A 26 -3.81 -5.96 -23.52
C GLU A 26 -4.86 -4.82 -23.45
N GLY A 27 -4.40 -3.60 -23.68
CA GLY A 27 -5.28 -2.42 -23.76
C GLY A 27 -5.82 -1.95 -22.41
N ILE A 28 -5.10 -2.25 -21.33
CA ILE A 28 -5.41 -1.75 -19.99
C ILE A 28 -4.59 -0.49 -19.71
N ASP A 29 -5.27 0.62 -19.49
CA ASP A 29 -4.63 1.90 -19.19
C ASP A 29 -4.34 2.06 -17.68
N PRO A 30 -3.31 2.84 -17.31
CA PRO A 30 -3.10 3.28 -15.93
C PRO A 30 -4.36 3.93 -15.35
N GLY A 31 -4.69 3.61 -14.11
CA GLY A 31 -5.91 4.04 -13.45
C GLY A 31 -7.03 2.99 -13.47
N THR A 32 -6.94 1.96 -14.31
CA THR A 32 -7.90 0.85 -14.32
C THR A 32 -7.88 0.11 -13.00
N GLU A 33 -9.05 -0.09 -12.40
CA GLU A 33 -9.22 -0.83 -11.16
C GLU A 33 -9.53 -2.30 -11.46
N TYR A 34 -8.93 -3.20 -10.70
CA TYR A 34 -9.13 -4.62 -10.85
C TYR A 34 -9.05 -5.36 -9.51
N GLY A 35 -9.45 -6.61 -9.52
CA GLY A 35 -9.32 -7.52 -8.38
C GLY A 35 -9.59 -8.94 -8.82
N PHE A 36 -9.40 -9.87 -7.91
CA PHE A 36 -9.63 -11.28 -8.14
C PHE A 36 -10.86 -11.76 -7.39
N ARG A 37 -11.51 -12.78 -7.96
CA ARG A 37 -12.51 -13.58 -7.25
C ARG A 37 -12.02 -15.01 -7.19
N ALA A 38 -12.14 -15.63 -6.03
CA ALA A 38 -11.81 -17.03 -5.83
C ALA A 38 -13.07 -17.77 -5.38
N ASP A 39 -13.27 -18.94 -5.94
CA ASP A 39 -14.37 -19.81 -5.58
C ASP A 39 -13.86 -21.05 -4.85
N ARG A 40 -14.77 -21.78 -4.24
CA ARG A 40 -14.52 -23.04 -3.55
C ARG A 40 -14.53 -24.19 -4.52
N GLU A 41 -13.83 -25.25 -4.14
CA GLU A 41 -14.07 -26.56 -4.73
C GLU A 41 -15.52 -27.04 -4.46
N PRO A 42 -16.09 -27.88 -5.34
CA PRO A 42 -17.46 -28.42 -5.15
C PRO A 42 -17.67 -29.14 -3.81
N ASN A 43 -16.63 -29.72 -3.23
CA ASN A 43 -16.65 -30.38 -1.92
C ASN A 43 -15.54 -29.81 -1.04
N PRO A 44 -15.72 -28.62 -0.47
CA PRO A 44 -14.66 -27.95 0.26
C PRO A 44 -14.31 -28.67 1.57
N SER A 45 -13.01 -28.85 1.82
CA SER A 45 -12.52 -29.17 3.15
C SER A 45 -12.70 -27.95 4.07
N PRO A 46 -12.69 -28.11 5.41
CA PRO A 46 -12.73 -26.97 6.34
C PRO A 46 -11.65 -25.91 6.05
N ALA A 47 -10.50 -26.31 5.49
CA ALA A 47 -9.41 -25.41 5.13
C ALA A 47 -9.75 -24.49 3.91
N THR A 48 -10.63 -24.95 3.01
CA THR A 48 -11.02 -24.20 1.80
C THR A 48 -12.31 -23.39 1.97
N LEU A 49 -12.91 -23.40 3.17
CA LEU A 49 -14.13 -22.61 3.47
C LEU A 49 -13.92 -21.09 3.46
N ARG A 50 -12.70 -20.61 3.30
CA ARG A 50 -12.36 -19.19 3.32
C ARG A 50 -12.71 -18.43 2.04
N PHE A 51 -12.86 -19.15 0.93
CA PHE A 51 -13.13 -18.51 -0.36
C PHE A 51 -14.61 -18.26 -0.56
N ASP A 52 -14.92 -17.05 -0.99
CA ASP A 52 -16.26 -16.59 -1.26
C ASP A 52 -16.21 -15.74 -2.55
N ARG A 53 -16.80 -16.26 -3.63
CA ARG A 53 -16.81 -15.62 -4.95
C ARG A 53 -17.48 -14.24 -4.95
N SER A 54 -18.32 -13.95 -3.99
CA SER A 54 -18.95 -12.63 -3.88
C SER A 54 -17.96 -11.54 -3.47
N ARG A 55 -16.82 -11.92 -2.88
CA ARG A 55 -15.79 -11.00 -2.42
C ARG A 55 -14.74 -10.76 -3.48
N ILE A 56 -14.30 -9.52 -3.57
CA ILE A 56 -13.16 -9.15 -4.40
C ILE A 56 -11.91 -9.15 -3.54
N LEU A 57 -10.89 -9.83 -4.02
CA LEU A 57 -9.58 -9.93 -3.41
C LEU A 57 -8.63 -8.95 -4.10
N VAL A 58 -7.86 -8.23 -3.29
CA VAL A 58 -6.77 -7.39 -3.77
C VAL A 58 -5.65 -8.27 -4.28
N ASP A 59 -5.04 -7.88 -5.38
CA ASP A 59 -3.84 -8.53 -5.90
C ASP A 59 -2.69 -8.34 -4.89
N PRO A 60 -2.07 -9.42 -4.39
CA PRO A 60 -0.91 -9.30 -3.50
C PRO A 60 0.28 -8.56 -4.12
N TYR A 61 0.35 -8.49 -5.46
CA TYR A 61 1.39 -7.76 -6.20
C TYR A 61 0.97 -6.37 -6.65
N ALA A 62 -0.21 -5.89 -6.23
CA ALA A 62 -0.69 -4.56 -6.59
C ALA A 62 0.31 -3.47 -6.21
N LYS A 63 0.57 -2.56 -7.15
CA LYS A 63 1.41 -1.37 -6.95
C LYS A 63 0.62 -0.16 -6.44
N SER A 64 -0.71 -0.25 -6.47
CA SER A 64 -1.62 0.74 -5.90
C SER A 64 -2.90 0.05 -5.43
N VAL A 65 -3.38 0.45 -4.26
CA VAL A 65 -4.65 0.00 -3.68
C VAL A 65 -5.58 1.19 -3.58
N VAL A 66 -6.84 0.99 -3.94
CA VAL A 66 -7.90 2.00 -3.90
C VAL A 66 -8.85 1.69 -2.76
N GLY A 67 -9.35 2.73 -2.09
CA GLY A 67 -10.33 2.62 -1.01
C GLY A 67 -9.80 3.00 0.37
N LEU A 68 -8.52 3.40 0.47
CA LEU A 68 -7.87 3.85 1.71
C LEU A 68 -7.23 5.24 1.59
N GLU A 69 -7.64 6.05 0.62
CA GLU A 69 -6.98 7.31 0.28
C GLU A 69 -7.13 8.40 1.37
N ARG A 70 -8.11 8.24 2.25
CA ARG A 70 -8.37 9.24 3.30
C ARG A 70 -7.95 8.74 4.67
N TRP A 71 -6.87 9.28 5.15
CA TRP A 71 -6.36 8.99 6.48
C TRP A 71 -7.42 9.20 7.55
N GLY A 72 -7.67 8.11 8.27
CA GLY A 72 -8.48 8.16 9.48
C GLY A 72 -9.97 8.36 9.25
N GLU A 73 -10.46 8.32 8.06
CA GLU A 73 -11.88 8.08 7.84
C GLU A 73 -12.22 6.71 8.40
N VAL A 74 -12.87 6.75 9.56
CA VAL A 74 -13.38 5.53 10.17
C VAL A 74 -14.33 4.93 9.16
N ALA A 75 -14.00 3.75 8.70
CA ALA A 75 -15.03 2.89 8.21
C ALA A 75 -15.94 2.56 9.39
N ALA A 76 -16.91 3.44 9.66
CA ALA A 76 -18.06 3.08 10.49
C ALA A 76 -18.82 1.90 9.86
N GLU A 77 -18.43 1.51 8.68
CA GLU A 77 -19.00 0.42 7.91
C GLU A 77 -18.13 -0.82 8.02
N LYS A 78 -18.69 -1.84 8.64
CA LYS A 78 -18.20 -3.21 8.50
C LYS A 78 -18.02 -3.47 6.99
N GLY A 79 -16.85 -3.98 6.58
CA GLY A 79 -16.59 -4.34 5.18
C GLY A 79 -15.81 -3.32 4.36
N ARG A 80 -15.11 -2.33 4.97
CA ARG A 80 -14.23 -1.42 4.22
C ARG A 80 -13.15 -2.17 3.44
N LEU A 81 -12.51 -3.15 4.04
CA LEU A 81 -11.51 -3.98 3.37
C LEU A 81 -12.10 -4.82 2.22
N GLU A 82 -13.41 -5.09 2.26
CA GLU A 82 -14.12 -5.80 1.19
C GLU A 82 -14.32 -4.94 -0.08
N ARG A 83 -14.10 -3.62 0.02
CA ARG A 83 -14.21 -2.68 -1.11
C ARG A 83 -12.89 -2.33 -1.74
N LEU A 84 -11.78 -2.81 -1.20
CA LEU A 84 -10.47 -2.53 -1.75
C LEU A 84 -10.34 -3.09 -3.17
N ARG A 85 -9.65 -2.35 -4.01
CA ARG A 85 -9.33 -2.74 -5.38
C ARG A 85 -7.85 -2.49 -5.63
N SER A 86 -7.29 -3.28 -6.50
CA SER A 86 -5.99 -3.01 -7.09
C SER A 86 -6.14 -2.02 -8.23
N ARG A 87 -5.12 -1.21 -8.48
CA ARG A 87 -5.11 -0.26 -9.60
C ARG A 87 -3.85 -0.44 -10.41
N VAL A 88 -4.02 -0.45 -11.73
CA VAL A 88 -2.90 -0.39 -12.67
C VAL A 88 -2.25 0.99 -12.58
N VAL A 89 -0.94 1.02 -12.48
CA VAL A 89 -0.16 2.26 -12.41
C VAL A 89 0.86 2.30 -13.54
N ASP A 90 1.21 3.50 -13.95
CA ASP A 90 2.41 3.73 -14.73
C ASP A 90 3.61 3.69 -13.79
N GLU A 91 4.55 2.78 -14.05
CA GLU A 91 5.76 2.62 -13.25
C GLU A 91 6.96 3.37 -13.84
N GLU A 92 6.77 4.05 -14.98
CA GLU A 92 7.85 4.80 -15.58
C GLU A 92 8.22 6.01 -14.72
N PHE A 93 9.48 6.07 -14.35
CA PHE A 93 10.07 7.19 -13.63
C PHE A 93 11.42 7.54 -14.27
N ASP A 94 11.58 8.77 -14.67
CA ASP A 94 12.85 9.26 -15.20
C ASP A 94 13.84 9.52 -14.06
N TRP A 95 14.77 8.60 -13.89
CA TRP A 95 15.89 8.72 -12.95
C TRP A 95 16.99 9.67 -13.44
N GLY A 96 16.91 10.15 -14.68
CA GLY A 96 17.91 11.00 -15.29
C GLY A 96 19.30 10.32 -15.31
N HIS A 97 20.28 11.02 -14.77
CA HIS A 97 21.66 10.51 -14.64
C HIS A 97 22.02 10.11 -13.19
N GLU A 98 21.02 9.91 -12.35
CA GLU A 98 21.24 9.53 -10.94
C GLU A 98 21.85 8.14 -10.83
N HIS A 99 22.85 8.04 -9.96
CA HIS A 99 23.52 6.80 -9.63
C HIS A 99 23.53 6.60 -8.11
N PRO A 100 23.53 5.35 -7.63
CA PRO A 100 23.71 5.07 -6.20
C PRO A 100 25.00 5.75 -5.67
N LEU A 101 24.92 6.36 -4.51
CA LEU A 101 26.05 7.10 -3.90
C LEU A 101 27.25 6.19 -3.60
N ALA A 102 27.05 4.87 -3.51
CA ALA A 102 28.07 3.85 -3.22
C ALA A 102 28.94 4.20 -1.99
N VAL A 103 28.34 4.83 -0.97
CA VAL A 103 29.01 5.16 0.28
C VAL A 103 29.29 3.85 1.04
N PRO A 104 30.55 3.57 1.46
CA PRO A 104 30.85 2.42 2.29
C PRO A 104 30.00 2.42 3.57
N LEU A 105 29.62 1.24 4.05
CA LEU A 105 28.78 1.12 5.24
C LEU A 105 29.46 1.76 6.48
N ALA A 106 30.78 1.67 6.57
CA ALA A 106 31.57 2.28 7.67
C ALA A 106 31.47 3.82 7.70
N ASP A 107 31.19 4.45 6.54
CA ASP A 107 31.08 5.90 6.39
C ASP A 107 29.62 6.36 6.27
N SER A 108 28.70 5.43 6.37
CA SER A 108 27.26 5.72 6.23
C SER A 108 26.68 6.26 7.52
N VAL A 109 25.84 7.30 7.37
CA VAL A 109 24.99 7.83 8.44
C VAL A 109 23.55 7.52 8.05
N ILE A 110 22.97 6.53 8.72
CA ILE A 110 21.60 6.07 8.47
C ILE A 110 20.66 6.83 9.41
N TYR A 111 19.60 7.42 8.85
CA TYR A 111 18.57 8.13 9.59
C TYR A 111 17.24 7.40 9.42
N GLU A 112 16.79 6.71 10.48
CA GLU A 112 15.47 6.07 10.51
C GLU A 112 14.41 7.13 10.77
N MET A 113 13.34 7.12 9.98
CA MET A 113 12.25 8.06 10.15
C MET A 113 10.90 7.55 9.68
N HIS A 114 9.85 8.09 10.27
CA HIS A 114 8.47 7.89 9.85
C HIS A 114 8.06 9.01 8.89
N VAL A 115 7.66 8.70 7.66
CA VAL A 115 7.33 9.69 6.62
C VAL A 115 6.35 10.76 7.12
N ARG A 116 5.22 10.33 7.69
CA ARG A 116 4.22 11.26 8.20
C ARG A 116 4.71 12.04 9.41
N GLY A 117 5.37 11.38 10.36
CA GLY A 117 5.86 12.02 11.59
C GLY A 117 6.92 13.07 11.34
N PHE A 118 7.80 12.84 10.38
CA PHE A 118 8.97 13.69 10.12
C PHE A 118 8.61 15.12 9.70
N THR A 119 7.53 15.30 8.94
CA THR A 119 7.16 16.62 8.42
C THR A 119 5.78 17.11 8.85
N ARG A 120 5.02 16.35 9.66
CA ARG A 120 3.64 16.69 10.02
C ARG A 120 3.51 17.94 10.86
N HIS A 121 4.47 18.23 11.74
CA HIS A 121 4.43 19.39 12.61
C HIS A 121 4.69 20.69 11.83
N PRO A 122 4.00 21.81 12.12
CA PRO A 122 4.19 23.09 11.40
C PRO A 122 5.61 23.61 11.37
N SER A 123 6.46 23.30 12.39
CA SER A 123 7.86 23.69 12.42
C SER A 123 8.69 23.07 11.30
N SER A 124 8.17 22.05 10.61
CA SER A 124 8.85 21.49 9.44
C SER A 124 8.90 22.50 8.28
N ALA A 125 7.95 23.44 8.22
CA ALA A 125 7.86 24.48 7.19
C ALA A 125 7.94 23.94 5.75
N VAL A 126 7.25 22.80 5.48
CA VAL A 126 7.13 22.20 4.15
C VAL A 126 5.73 22.46 3.57
N ALA A 127 5.62 22.49 2.24
CA ALA A 127 4.36 22.68 1.55
C ALA A 127 3.44 21.44 1.64
N HIS A 128 4.03 20.24 1.75
CA HIS A 128 3.29 18.98 1.79
C HIS A 128 3.56 18.19 3.09
N PRO A 129 3.06 18.67 4.25
CA PRO A 129 3.38 18.07 5.54
C PRO A 129 2.82 16.65 5.69
N GLY A 130 3.64 15.73 6.17
CA GLY A 130 3.28 14.35 6.45
C GLY A 130 3.19 13.44 5.22
N THR A 131 3.78 13.82 4.10
CA THR A 131 3.77 13.08 2.83
C THR A 131 5.18 12.77 2.34
N PHE A 132 5.31 11.89 1.35
CA PHE A 132 6.58 11.64 0.66
C PHE A 132 7.15 12.93 0.04
N ARG A 133 6.29 13.79 -0.52
CA ARG A 133 6.71 15.09 -1.07
C ARG A 133 7.32 15.97 0.02
N GLY A 134 6.75 15.98 1.22
CA GLY A 134 7.32 16.70 2.36
C GLY A 134 8.71 16.18 2.76
N VAL A 135 8.94 14.88 2.66
CA VAL A 135 10.28 14.29 2.86
C VAL A 135 11.25 14.78 1.79
N VAL A 136 10.83 14.77 0.51
CA VAL A 136 11.65 15.30 -0.61
C VAL A 136 12.05 16.75 -0.36
N GLU A 137 11.14 17.61 0.11
CA GLU A 137 11.45 19.00 0.47
C GLU A 137 12.52 19.12 1.58
N LYS A 138 12.68 18.08 2.39
CA LYS A 138 13.69 18.01 3.48
C LYS A 138 15.02 17.37 3.07
N ILE A 139 15.18 16.89 1.86
CA ILE A 139 16.47 16.34 1.39
C ILE A 139 17.64 17.32 1.61
N PRO A 140 17.54 18.63 1.30
CA PRO A 140 18.63 19.56 1.58
C PRO A 140 18.98 19.68 3.08
N TYR A 141 18.01 19.57 3.96
CA TYR A 141 18.24 19.53 5.40
C TYR A 141 18.99 18.26 5.82
N LEU A 142 18.53 17.10 5.38
CA LEU A 142 19.14 15.80 5.68
C LEU A 142 20.60 15.74 5.18
N LYS A 143 20.85 16.26 3.97
CA LYS A 143 22.22 16.37 3.42
C LYS A 143 23.12 17.27 4.29
N ARG A 144 22.64 18.43 4.76
CA ARG A 144 23.40 19.30 5.66
C ARG A 144 23.67 18.65 7.03
N LEU A 145 22.77 17.76 7.46
CA LEU A 145 22.95 16.99 8.70
C LEU A 145 23.99 15.86 8.56
N GLY A 146 24.42 15.58 7.32
CA GLY A 146 25.38 14.52 7.03
C GLY A 146 24.77 13.14 6.80
N VAL A 147 23.44 13.06 6.67
CA VAL A 147 22.73 11.80 6.40
C VAL A 147 23.08 11.33 4.98
N THR A 148 23.50 10.07 4.86
CA THR A 148 23.85 9.43 3.58
C THR A 148 22.80 8.39 3.15
N ALA A 149 22.03 7.88 4.10
CA ALA A 149 20.96 6.92 3.85
C ALA A 149 19.74 7.21 4.75
N ILE A 150 18.56 6.97 4.23
CA ILE A 150 17.31 7.08 4.97
C ILE A 150 16.71 5.68 5.10
N GLU A 151 16.36 5.28 6.32
CA GLU A 151 15.58 4.10 6.60
C GLU A 151 14.15 4.54 6.91
N LEU A 152 13.22 4.19 6.03
CA LEU A 152 11.82 4.55 6.22
C LEU A 152 11.12 3.48 7.05
N MET A 153 10.45 3.88 8.13
CA MET A 153 9.45 3.03 8.78
C MET A 153 8.40 2.59 7.74
N PRO A 154 7.58 1.56 8.00
CA PRO A 154 6.73 0.98 6.95
C PRO A 154 5.96 2.03 6.15
N VAL A 155 6.09 1.94 4.83
CA VAL A 155 5.51 2.89 3.87
C VAL A 155 4.51 2.23 2.92
N THR A 156 4.28 0.94 3.09
CA THR A 156 3.32 0.18 2.31
C THR A 156 1.89 0.44 2.78
N GLU A 157 0.89 0.14 1.94
CA GLU A 157 -0.51 0.36 2.29
C GLU A 157 -0.93 -0.50 3.48
N PHE A 158 -1.55 0.12 4.48
CA PHE A 158 -2.02 -0.51 5.71
C PHE A 158 -3.37 0.07 6.16
N GLU A 159 -4.11 -0.69 6.96
CA GLU A 159 -5.37 -0.24 7.55
C GLU A 159 -5.09 0.51 8.86
N GLU A 160 -5.32 1.79 8.87
CA GLU A 160 -5.10 2.63 10.06
C GLU A 160 -6.18 2.48 11.14
N CYS A 161 -7.35 1.98 10.79
CA CYS A 161 -8.50 1.85 11.69
C CYS A 161 -8.66 0.46 12.31
N ASP A 162 -7.81 -0.50 11.96
CA ASP A 162 -7.84 -1.86 12.50
C ASP A 162 -7.23 -1.92 13.92
N ASN A 163 -7.78 -1.14 14.83
CA ASN A 163 -7.40 -1.18 16.24
C ASN A 163 -8.68 -1.19 17.09
N PRO A 164 -8.94 -2.26 17.83
CA PRO A 164 -10.16 -2.39 18.65
C PRO A 164 -10.13 -1.52 19.91
N ARG A 165 -9.00 -0.86 20.22
CA ARG A 165 -8.84 -0.09 21.45
C ARG A 165 -9.27 1.36 21.26
N ALA A 166 -9.82 1.95 22.34
CA ALA A 166 -10.15 3.35 22.40
C ALA A 166 -9.05 4.16 23.13
N ASN A 167 -8.92 5.42 22.73
CA ASN A 167 -8.13 6.40 23.44
C ASN A 167 -8.81 6.72 24.76
N LEU A 168 -8.15 6.48 25.89
CA LEU A 168 -8.71 6.67 27.21
C LEU A 168 -9.03 8.14 27.55
N LEU A 169 -8.38 9.09 26.87
CA LEU A 169 -8.58 10.53 27.11
C LEU A 169 -9.73 11.12 26.28
N THR A 170 -9.91 10.63 25.06
CA THR A 170 -10.89 11.20 24.12
C THR A 170 -12.09 10.31 23.86
N GLY A 171 -12.02 9.03 24.26
CA GLY A 171 -13.02 8.02 23.95
C GLY A 171 -13.05 7.57 22.47
N GLY A 172 -12.27 8.24 21.61
CA GLY A 172 -12.22 7.91 20.19
C GLY A 172 -11.36 6.66 19.89
N PRO A 173 -11.48 6.09 18.69
CA PRO A 173 -10.68 4.90 18.30
C PRO A 173 -9.19 5.26 18.23
N LEU A 174 -8.34 4.33 18.70
CA LEU A 174 -6.92 4.38 18.42
C LEU A 174 -6.67 3.95 16.98
N ARG A 175 -5.64 4.52 16.38
CA ARG A 175 -5.27 4.25 14.99
C ARG A 175 -3.88 3.65 14.90
N ASN A 176 -3.69 2.77 13.93
CA ASN A 176 -2.37 2.34 13.54
C ASN A 176 -1.69 3.50 12.80
N CYS A 177 -0.69 4.09 13.42
CA CYS A 177 0.08 5.18 12.79
C CYS A 177 1.48 4.73 12.33
N TRP A 178 1.92 3.55 12.73
CA TRP A 178 3.26 3.06 12.47
C TRP A 178 3.40 2.34 11.12
N GLY A 179 2.29 1.93 10.52
CA GLY A 179 2.27 1.28 9.21
C GLY A 179 2.53 -0.23 9.23
N TYR A 180 2.62 -0.85 10.38
CA TYR A 180 2.68 -2.30 10.47
C TYR A 180 1.33 -2.93 10.18
N GLN A 181 1.30 -4.23 9.79
CA GLN A 181 0.14 -4.96 9.29
C GLN A 181 -0.32 -4.45 7.90
N PRO A 182 0.53 -4.61 6.89
CA PRO A 182 0.21 -4.14 5.54
C PRO A 182 -0.98 -4.87 4.94
N VAL A 183 -1.79 -4.13 4.20
CA VAL A 183 -2.84 -4.63 3.31
C VAL A 183 -2.23 -5.09 1.99
N SER A 184 -1.22 -4.36 1.52
CA SER A 184 -0.42 -4.70 0.35
C SER A 184 1.04 -4.36 0.63
N VAL A 185 1.95 -5.24 0.17
CA VAL A 185 3.40 -5.07 0.42
C VAL A 185 4.11 -4.33 -0.71
N PHE A 186 3.46 -4.12 -1.84
CA PHE A 186 4.03 -3.45 -3.01
C PHE A 186 3.39 -2.08 -3.31
N ALA A 187 2.21 -1.81 -2.76
CA ALA A 187 1.56 -0.51 -2.89
C ALA A 187 2.05 0.43 -1.77
N PRO A 188 2.52 1.65 -2.09
CA PRO A 188 2.82 2.65 -1.08
C PRO A 188 1.53 3.15 -0.41
N LYS A 189 1.63 3.62 0.83
CA LYS A 189 0.51 4.24 1.55
C LYS A 189 0.04 5.50 0.82
N ALA A 190 -1.26 5.55 0.51
CA ALA A 190 -1.92 6.66 -0.17
C ALA A 190 -2.13 7.89 0.75
#